data_fbaf5847e3b390d591d42d74770bca1c
#
_entry.id   fbaf5847e3b390d591d42d74770bca1c
#
_cell.length_a   1.000
_cell.length_b   1.000
_cell.length_c   1.000
_cell.angle_alpha   90.00
_cell.angle_beta   90.00
_cell.angle_gamma   90.00
#
_symmetry.space_group_name_H-M   'P 1'
#
loop_
_entity.id
_entity.type
_entity.pdbx_description
1 polymer ?
#
loop_
_entity_poly.entity_id
_entity_poly.type
_entity_poly.pdbx_seq_one_letter_code
_entity_poly.pdbx_strand_id
1 'polypeptide(L)'
;MKLTIDVVSDVVCPWCFIGKRHLDRALELWREEQPACEVTVHWRPFFLNPDTPEAGEPYRPFLEKKFGGPRQVEELWQRVGEAGRTAGIAFAFEKIELRANTLHAHRLIHHAQSEVMSAAKPETVSLADGAGGTAIAGLVEAIFAAQFLEGRHVGDRAVLADIAAACGMEREAVLRYLESAGDADAVRGAAAEAGRKGINGVPFFIFNKRLAASGAQAPQALLQAMRQAAAAAPA
;
A
#
# COMPACT_ATOMS: atom_id res chain seq x y z
N MET A 1 -2.62 25.47 -1.45
CA MET A 1 -1.43 24.75 -1.95
C MET A 1 -1.84 23.30 -2.16
N LYS A 2 -1.30 22.61 -3.18
CA LYS A 2 -1.61 21.19 -3.43
C LYS A 2 -0.32 20.37 -3.37
N LEU A 3 -0.40 19.20 -2.76
CA LEU A 3 0.68 18.22 -2.68
C LEU A 3 0.15 16.86 -3.16
N THR A 4 0.81 16.25 -4.14
CA THR A 4 0.51 14.89 -4.58
C THR A 4 1.60 13.93 -4.13
N ILE A 5 1.21 12.75 -3.66
CA ILE A 5 2.12 11.70 -3.22
C ILE A 5 1.73 10.41 -3.93
N ASP A 6 2.58 9.93 -4.85
CA ASP A 6 2.43 8.59 -5.41
C ASP A 6 3.19 7.61 -4.50
N VAL A 7 2.51 6.56 -4.04
CA VAL A 7 3.08 5.49 -3.19
C VAL A 7 3.13 4.21 -4.02
N VAL A 8 4.31 3.84 -4.48
CA VAL A 8 4.52 2.56 -5.17
C VAL A 8 4.71 1.48 -4.11
N SER A 9 3.86 0.47 -4.13
CA SER A 9 3.71 -0.47 -3.02
C SER A 9 3.24 -1.84 -3.51
N ASP A 10 3.53 -2.88 -2.71
CA ASP A 10 2.91 -4.20 -2.85
C ASP A 10 2.33 -4.65 -1.51
N VAL A 11 1.11 -5.17 -1.52
CA VAL A 11 0.36 -5.55 -0.31
C VAL A 11 0.97 -6.74 0.45
N VAL A 12 1.90 -7.47 -0.15
CA VAL A 12 2.66 -8.56 0.48
C VAL A 12 4.07 -8.13 0.94
N CYS A 13 4.35 -6.82 0.91
CA CYS A 13 5.61 -6.26 1.38
C CYS A 13 5.45 -5.73 2.82
N PRO A 14 6.08 -6.34 3.83
CA PRO A 14 5.95 -5.84 5.20
C PRO A 14 6.58 -4.44 5.40
N TRP A 15 7.63 -4.12 4.63
CA TRP A 15 8.20 -2.78 4.62
C TRP A 15 7.24 -1.73 4.04
N CYS A 16 6.34 -2.14 3.11
CA CYS A 16 5.29 -1.26 2.60
C CYS A 16 4.25 -0.94 3.68
N PHE A 17 3.91 -1.90 4.53
CA PHE A 17 3.02 -1.65 5.67
C PHE A 17 3.65 -0.68 6.67
N ILE A 18 4.93 -0.87 7.03
CA ILE A 18 5.69 0.06 7.86
C ILE A 18 5.73 1.45 7.21
N GLY A 19 6.06 1.52 5.93
CA GLY A 19 6.13 2.78 5.17
C GLY A 19 4.79 3.52 5.11
N LYS A 20 3.67 2.78 4.99
CA LYS A 20 2.32 3.34 5.06
C LYS A 20 2.04 3.98 6.42
N ARG A 21 2.35 3.31 7.52
CA ARG A 21 2.19 3.85 8.88
C ARG A 21 3.07 5.08 9.13
N HIS A 22 4.30 5.06 8.59
CA HIS A 22 5.19 6.22 8.66
C HIS A 22 4.66 7.40 7.84
N LEU A 23 4.07 7.14 6.66
CA LEU A 23 3.42 8.17 5.86
C LEU A 23 2.20 8.76 6.57
N ASP A 24 1.36 7.92 7.18
CA ASP A 24 0.21 8.40 7.96
C ASP A 24 0.67 9.38 9.05
N ARG A 25 1.72 9.01 9.80
CA ARG A 25 2.27 9.89 10.83
C ARG A 25 2.87 11.18 10.24
N ALA A 26 3.54 11.11 9.11
CA ALA A 26 4.04 12.30 8.42
C ALA A 26 2.91 13.22 7.93
N LEU A 27 1.79 12.63 7.47
CA LEU A 27 0.59 13.36 7.07
C LEU A 27 -0.09 14.05 8.25
N GLU A 28 -0.14 13.42 9.43
CA GLU A 28 -0.63 14.06 10.66
C GLU A 28 0.19 15.30 11.01
N LEU A 29 1.52 15.17 11.05
CA LEU A 29 2.42 16.29 11.31
C LEU A 29 2.32 17.39 10.24
N TRP A 30 2.17 16.99 8.98
CA TRP A 30 1.95 17.95 7.89
C TRP A 30 0.67 18.77 8.05
N ARG A 31 -0.40 18.13 8.53
CA ARG A 31 -1.68 18.82 8.79
C ARG A 31 -1.56 19.91 9.85
N GLU A 32 -0.78 19.62 10.90
CA GLU A 32 -0.52 20.61 11.96
C GLU A 32 0.23 21.83 11.41
N GLU A 33 1.17 21.61 10.47
CA GLU A 33 1.99 22.69 9.89
C GLU A 33 1.30 23.44 8.74
N GLN A 34 0.52 22.73 7.94
CA GLN A 34 -0.06 23.23 6.68
C GLN A 34 -1.55 22.85 6.56
N PRO A 35 -2.41 23.34 7.45
CA PRO A 35 -3.83 22.93 7.50
C PRO A 35 -4.62 23.28 6.24
N ALA A 36 -4.17 24.29 5.47
CA ALA A 36 -4.79 24.70 4.22
C ALA A 36 -4.22 23.98 2.97
N CYS A 37 -3.27 23.05 3.15
CA CYS A 37 -2.71 22.30 2.04
C CYS A 37 -3.57 21.08 1.72
N GLU A 38 -4.06 21.03 0.50
CA GLU A 38 -4.75 19.84 -0.04
C GLU A 38 -3.71 18.77 -0.39
N VAL A 39 -3.80 17.59 0.21
CA VAL A 39 -2.90 16.46 -0.07
C VAL A 39 -3.69 15.33 -0.74
N THR A 40 -3.17 14.84 -1.86
CA THR A 40 -3.72 13.67 -2.56
C THR A 40 -2.68 12.55 -2.55
N VAL A 41 -3.07 11.36 -2.08
CA VAL A 41 -2.24 10.16 -2.07
C VAL A 41 -2.76 9.18 -3.10
N HIS A 42 -1.90 8.75 -4.03
CA HIS A 42 -2.19 7.73 -5.04
C HIS A 42 -1.39 6.47 -4.77
N TRP A 43 -2.05 5.35 -4.62
CA TRP A 43 -1.43 4.03 -4.51
C TRP A 43 -1.15 3.47 -5.90
N ARG A 44 0.12 3.12 -6.16
CA ARG A 44 0.58 2.58 -7.43
C ARG A 44 1.02 1.13 -7.24
N PRO A 45 0.56 0.22 -8.12
CA PRO A 45 0.88 -1.19 -7.99
C PRO A 45 2.36 -1.47 -8.25
N PHE A 46 2.89 -2.43 -7.49
CA PHE A 46 4.17 -3.08 -7.74
C PHE A 46 4.01 -4.57 -7.45
N PHE A 47 4.66 -5.42 -8.23
CA PHE A 47 4.64 -6.87 -8.00
C PHE A 47 6.02 -7.34 -7.58
N LEU A 48 6.21 -7.59 -6.28
CA LEU A 48 7.46 -8.16 -5.75
C LEU A 48 7.72 -9.59 -6.24
N ASN A 49 6.66 -10.31 -6.54
CA ASN A 49 6.70 -11.69 -6.95
C ASN A 49 5.68 -11.92 -8.08
N PRO A 50 5.96 -11.41 -9.30
CA PRO A 50 5.01 -11.45 -10.42
C PRO A 50 4.65 -12.88 -10.86
N ASP A 51 5.53 -13.85 -10.58
CA ASP A 51 5.36 -15.26 -10.96
C ASP A 51 4.52 -16.07 -9.95
N THR A 52 3.95 -15.43 -8.90
CA THR A 52 3.10 -16.13 -7.95
C THR A 52 1.85 -16.67 -8.66
N PRO A 53 1.55 -17.97 -8.57
CA PRO A 53 0.30 -18.52 -9.10
C PRO A 53 -0.92 -17.81 -8.53
N GLU A 54 -2.02 -17.75 -9.28
CA GLU A 54 -3.27 -17.11 -8.82
C GLU A 54 -3.79 -17.75 -7.53
N ALA A 55 -3.69 -19.09 -7.40
CA ALA A 55 -4.08 -19.81 -6.19
C ALA A 55 -3.14 -19.58 -5.00
N GLY A 56 -2.04 -18.86 -5.20
CA GLY A 56 -0.97 -18.76 -4.21
C GLY A 56 -0.07 -20.00 -4.17
N GLU A 57 0.90 -19.96 -3.29
CA GLU A 57 1.78 -21.10 -2.98
C GLU A 57 2.24 -21.03 -1.53
N PRO A 58 2.73 -22.16 -0.93
CA PRO A 58 3.14 -22.20 0.46
C PRO A 58 4.16 -21.09 0.81
N TYR A 59 3.81 -20.23 1.75
CA TYR A 59 4.57 -19.00 2.07
C TYR A 59 5.93 -19.30 2.66
N ARG A 60 5.99 -20.10 3.73
CA ARG A 60 7.24 -20.40 4.43
C ARG A 60 8.25 -21.14 3.55
N PRO A 61 7.89 -22.20 2.81
CA PRO A 61 8.80 -22.87 1.89
C PRO A 61 9.37 -21.95 0.81
N PHE A 62 8.55 -21.04 0.28
CA PHE A 62 9.02 -20.02 -0.67
C PHE A 62 10.08 -19.11 -0.03
N LEU A 63 9.84 -18.61 1.18
CA LEU A 63 10.80 -17.75 1.87
C LEU A 63 12.11 -18.48 2.18
N GLU A 64 12.03 -19.71 2.67
CA GLU A 64 13.21 -20.54 2.97
C GLU A 64 14.07 -20.75 1.73
N LYS A 65 13.43 -21.04 0.58
CA LYS A 65 14.13 -21.14 -0.72
C LYS A 65 14.74 -19.81 -1.15
N LYS A 66 14.02 -18.70 -0.97
CA LYS A 66 14.45 -17.36 -1.40
C LYS A 66 15.58 -16.79 -0.56
N PHE A 67 15.59 -17.04 0.76
CA PHE A 67 16.51 -16.43 1.71
C PHE A 67 17.58 -17.38 2.26
N GLY A 68 17.58 -18.65 1.86
CA GLY A 68 18.66 -19.59 2.16
C GLY A 68 18.40 -20.47 3.38
N GLY A 69 17.15 -20.63 3.81
CA GLY A 69 16.73 -21.60 4.80
C GLY A 69 15.92 -21.03 5.98
N PRO A 70 15.47 -21.92 6.89
CA PRO A 70 14.57 -21.53 7.98
C PRO A 70 15.18 -20.52 8.95
N ARG A 71 16.47 -20.62 9.26
CA ARG A 71 17.15 -19.70 10.18
C ARG A 71 17.17 -18.26 9.61
N GLN A 72 17.47 -18.10 8.33
CA GLN A 72 17.48 -16.81 7.66
C GLN A 72 16.10 -16.16 7.62
N VAL A 73 15.05 -16.99 7.50
CA VAL A 73 13.66 -16.52 7.57
C VAL A 73 13.32 -16.02 8.97
N GLU A 74 13.69 -16.75 10.03
CA GLU A 74 13.47 -16.32 11.42
C GLU A 74 14.21 -15.00 11.72
N GLU A 75 15.47 -14.88 11.31
CA GLU A 75 16.27 -13.64 11.46
C GLU A 75 15.64 -12.46 10.70
N LEU A 76 15.10 -12.73 9.50
CA LEU A 76 14.34 -11.73 8.71
C LEU A 76 13.07 -11.30 9.43
N TRP A 77 12.24 -12.24 9.90
CA TRP A 77 11.01 -11.95 10.61
C TRP A 77 11.25 -11.18 11.91
N GLN A 78 12.30 -11.54 12.66
CA GLN A 78 12.69 -10.80 13.85
C GLN A 78 13.02 -9.34 13.52
N ARG A 79 13.90 -9.11 12.55
CA ARG A 79 14.29 -7.76 12.13
C ARG A 79 13.12 -6.92 11.64
N VAL A 80 12.24 -7.49 10.80
CA VAL A 80 11.05 -6.80 10.30
C VAL A 80 10.05 -6.57 11.43
N GLY A 81 9.89 -7.55 12.33
CA GLY A 81 9.03 -7.43 13.51
C GLY A 81 9.48 -6.32 14.45
N GLU A 82 10.78 -6.15 14.66
CA GLU A 82 11.34 -5.03 15.44
C GLU A 82 11.02 -3.68 14.81
N ALA A 83 11.26 -3.54 13.51
CA ALA A 83 10.89 -2.33 12.78
C ALA A 83 9.37 -2.07 12.80
N GLY A 84 8.55 -3.14 12.68
CA GLY A 84 7.09 -3.04 12.75
C GLY A 84 6.60 -2.53 14.10
N ARG A 85 7.18 -2.99 15.21
CA ARG A 85 6.80 -2.51 16.55
C ARG A 85 6.98 -1.00 16.70
N THR A 86 8.00 -0.41 16.11
CA THR A 86 8.19 1.05 16.14
C THR A 86 7.14 1.81 15.34
N ALA A 87 6.50 1.14 14.38
CA ALA A 87 5.36 1.65 13.59
C ALA A 87 3.98 1.21 14.14
N GLY A 88 3.92 0.61 15.34
CA GLY A 88 2.70 0.11 15.94
C GLY A 88 2.12 -1.13 15.25
N ILE A 89 2.97 -1.95 14.59
CA ILE A 89 2.56 -3.16 13.88
C ILE A 89 3.10 -4.39 14.62
N ALA A 90 2.21 -5.26 15.06
CA ALA A 90 2.53 -6.58 15.62
C ALA A 90 2.38 -7.65 14.53
N PHE A 91 3.41 -7.82 13.71
CA PHE A 91 3.39 -8.82 12.64
C PHE A 91 3.18 -10.24 13.18
N ALA A 92 2.31 -11.00 12.50
CA ALA A 92 1.99 -12.41 12.79
C ALA A 92 2.33 -13.27 11.55
N PHE A 93 3.61 -13.27 11.16
CA PHE A 93 4.10 -13.97 9.96
C PHE A 93 3.80 -15.47 9.97
N GLU A 94 3.75 -16.07 11.16
CA GLU A 94 3.44 -17.48 11.39
C GLU A 94 2.03 -17.87 10.98
N LYS A 95 1.10 -16.89 10.88
CA LYS A 95 -0.28 -17.12 10.43
C LYS A 95 -0.41 -17.15 8.91
N ILE A 96 0.61 -16.68 8.18
CA ILE A 96 0.55 -16.62 6.72
C ILE A 96 0.87 -17.99 6.14
N GLU A 97 -0.15 -18.66 5.62
CA GLU A 97 0.00 -19.98 5.01
C GLU A 97 0.41 -19.90 3.53
N LEU A 98 -0.20 -18.96 2.79
CA LEU A 98 -0.01 -18.81 1.35
C LEU A 98 0.66 -17.48 0.98
N ARG A 99 1.62 -17.55 0.08
CA ARG A 99 2.11 -16.39 -0.67
C ARG A 99 1.06 -15.97 -1.68
N ALA A 100 0.49 -14.79 -1.51
CA ALA A 100 -0.59 -14.32 -2.37
C ALA A 100 -0.08 -13.77 -3.72
N ASN A 101 -0.83 -14.06 -4.79
CA ASN A 101 -0.80 -13.25 -6.01
C ASN A 101 -1.55 -11.94 -5.73
N THR A 102 -0.90 -10.81 -5.94
CA THR A 102 -1.43 -9.49 -5.49
C THR A 102 -2.21 -8.74 -6.56
N LEU A 103 -2.42 -9.33 -7.74
CA LEU A 103 -3.14 -8.67 -8.83
C LEU A 103 -4.54 -8.21 -8.41
N HIS A 104 -5.32 -9.07 -7.77
CA HIS A 104 -6.69 -8.74 -7.36
C HIS A 104 -6.73 -7.67 -6.27
N ALA A 105 -5.81 -7.69 -5.33
CA ALA A 105 -5.68 -6.64 -4.31
C ALA A 105 -5.35 -5.27 -4.94
N HIS A 106 -4.43 -5.24 -5.89
CA HIS A 106 -4.10 -4.02 -6.63
C HIS A 106 -5.24 -3.54 -7.53
N ARG A 107 -6.01 -4.46 -8.13
CA ARG A 107 -7.24 -4.12 -8.87
C ARG A 107 -8.27 -3.48 -7.96
N LEU A 108 -8.49 -4.03 -6.76
CA LEU A 108 -9.42 -3.47 -5.79
C LEU A 108 -9.01 -2.04 -5.39
N ILE A 109 -7.74 -1.81 -5.07
CA ILE A 109 -7.22 -0.48 -4.74
C ILE A 109 -7.39 0.49 -5.93
N HIS A 110 -7.08 0.04 -7.15
CA HIS A 110 -7.23 0.82 -8.37
C HIS A 110 -8.70 1.22 -8.61
N HIS A 111 -9.61 0.26 -8.51
CA HIS A 111 -11.05 0.48 -8.65
C HIS A 111 -11.57 1.48 -7.62
N ALA A 112 -11.25 1.29 -6.35
CA ALA A 112 -11.66 2.21 -5.29
C ALA A 112 -11.14 3.64 -5.52
N GLN A 113 -9.89 3.81 -5.99
CA GLN A 113 -9.36 5.12 -6.36
C GLN A 113 -10.11 5.73 -7.55
N SER A 114 -10.48 4.93 -8.56
CA SER A 114 -11.20 5.39 -9.75
C SER A 114 -12.62 5.84 -9.40
N GLU A 115 -13.32 5.12 -8.52
CA GLU A 115 -14.65 5.49 -8.02
C GLU A 115 -14.61 6.84 -7.29
N VAL A 116 -13.63 7.04 -6.43
CA VAL A 116 -13.43 8.30 -5.70
C VAL A 116 -13.15 9.45 -6.66
N MET A 117 -12.33 9.25 -7.69
CA MET A 117 -12.02 10.27 -8.70
C MET A 117 -13.21 10.59 -9.61
N SER A 118 -14.11 9.64 -9.87
CA SER A 118 -15.31 9.83 -10.71
C SER A 118 -16.48 10.40 -9.93
N ALA A 119 -16.60 10.14 -8.64
CA ALA A 119 -17.52 10.84 -7.78
C ALA A 119 -17.09 12.31 -7.71
N ALA A 120 -17.94 13.27 -8.07
CA ALA A 120 -17.67 14.69 -8.29
C ALA A 120 -17.05 15.48 -7.09
N LYS A 121 -16.51 14.79 -6.13
CA LYS A 121 -15.57 15.24 -5.09
C LYS A 121 -14.37 14.30 -5.13
N PRO A 122 -13.21 14.71 -5.68
CA PRO A 122 -11.98 13.99 -5.35
C PRO A 122 -11.91 13.95 -3.82
N GLU A 123 -11.65 12.77 -3.25
CA GLU A 123 -11.23 12.71 -1.85
C GLU A 123 -9.85 13.36 -1.75
N THR A 124 -9.87 14.67 -1.83
CA THR A 124 -8.89 15.48 -1.13
C THR A 124 -9.02 15.03 0.30
N VAL A 125 -7.92 14.59 0.90
CA VAL A 125 -7.86 14.51 2.35
C VAL A 125 -8.24 15.90 2.84
N SER A 126 -9.54 16.10 3.09
CA SER A 126 -9.97 17.32 3.79
C SER A 126 -9.37 17.17 5.17
N LEU A 127 -8.36 17.99 5.43
CA LEU A 127 -7.64 18.03 6.70
C LEU A 127 -8.56 18.46 7.85
N ALA A 128 -9.82 18.80 7.55
CA ALA A 128 -10.79 19.33 8.51
C ALA A 128 -11.44 18.25 9.41
N ASP A 129 -11.45 16.99 9.01
CA ASP A 129 -12.31 15.97 9.67
C ASP A 129 -11.55 15.00 10.56
N GLY A 130 -10.52 15.40 11.29
CA GLY A 130 -9.98 14.73 12.49
C GLY A 130 -9.76 13.19 12.48
N ALA A 131 -10.28 12.48 11.50
CA ALA A 131 -10.14 11.05 11.28
C ALA A 131 -9.14 10.82 10.14
N GLY A 132 -7.93 10.51 10.47
CA GLY A 132 -6.71 10.54 9.67
C GLY A 132 -6.56 9.57 8.50
N GLY A 133 -7.58 9.30 7.73
CA GLY A 133 -7.41 8.47 6.54
C GLY A 133 -8.51 8.71 5.52
N THR A 134 -8.16 8.78 4.24
CA THR A 134 -9.15 8.62 3.17
C THR A 134 -9.71 7.20 3.20
N ALA A 135 -10.90 6.97 2.66
CA ALA A 135 -11.45 5.62 2.50
C ALA A 135 -10.44 4.67 1.82
N ILE A 136 -9.64 5.20 0.88
CA ILE A 136 -8.58 4.45 0.20
C ILE A 136 -7.45 4.06 1.17
N ALA A 137 -7.00 4.98 2.03
CA ALA A 137 -5.96 4.68 3.02
C ALA A 137 -6.45 3.64 4.05
N GLY A 138 -7.73 3.69 4.40
CA GLY A 138 -8.40 2.70 5.24
C GLY A 138 -8.47 1.32 4.58
N LEU A 139 -8.84 1.27 3.30
CA LEU A 139 -8.86 0.02 2.53
C LEU A 139 -7.46 -0.61 2.42
N VAL A 140 -6.45 0.19 2.10
CA VAL A 140 -5.05 -0.28 2.02
C VAL A 140 -4.57 -0.78 3.38
N GLU A 141 -4.90 -0.07 4.47
CA GLU A 141 -4.62 -0.51 5.84
C GLU A 141 -5.25 -1.86 6.15
N ALA A 142 -6.54 -2.03 5.81
CA ALA A 142 -7.28 -3.26 6.06
C ALA A 142 -6.71 -4.45 5.27
N ILE A 143 -6.26 -4.23 4.03
CA ILE A 143 -5.60 -5.28 3.23
C ILE A 143 -4.26 -5.68 3.87
N PHE A 144 -3.43 -4.72 4.31
CA PHE A 144 -2.18 -5.02 5.01
C PHE A 144 -2.42 -5.75 6.34
N ALA A 145 -3.42 -5.32 7.12
CA ALA A 145 -3.78 -5.95 8.39
C ALA A 145 -4.25 -7.40 8.17
N ALA A 146 -5.12 -7.63 7.19
CA ALA A 146 -5.57 -8.97 6.81
C ALA A 146 -4.38 -9.89 6.45
N GLN A 147 -3.43 -9.41 5.64
CA GLN A 147 -2.24 -10.16 5.25
C GLN A 147 -1.32 -10.44 6.45
N PHE A 148 -0.96 -9.41 7.22
CA PHE A 148 0.18 -9.48 8.14
C PHE A 148 -0.18 -9.66 9.61
N LEU A 149 -1.40 -9.35 10.02
CA LEU A 149 -1.85 -9.53 11.41
C LEU A 149 -2.79 -10.72 11.55
N GLU A 150 -3.57 -11.01 10.51
CA GLU A 150 -4.59 -12.04 10.53
C GLU A 150 -4.18 -13.30 9.73
N GLY A 151 -3.22 -13.20 8.81
CA GLY A 151 -2.78 -14.29 7.94
C GLY A 151 -3.79 -14.64 6.83
N ARG A 152 -4.72 -13.74 6.51
CA ARG A 152 -5.73 -13.96 5.45
C ARG A 152 -5.09 -13.91 4.08
N HIS A 153 -5.59 -14.75 3.17
CA HIS A 153 -5.08 -14.83 1.81
C HIS A 153 -5.61 -13.66 0.94
N VAL A 154 -4.85 -12.56 0.87
CA VAL A 154 -5.22 -11.35 0.10
C VAL A 154 -5.15 -11.51 -1.44
N GLY A 155 -4.87 -12.71 -1.93
CA GLY A 155 -5.05 -13.09 -3.33
C GLY A 155 -6.46 -13.61 -3.62
N ASP A 156 -7.21 -14.02 -2.59
CA ASP A 156 -8.58 -14.55 -2.72
C ASP A 156 -9.60 -13.42 -2.90
N ARG A 157 -10.46 -13.57 -3.92
CA ARG A 157 -11.45 -12.55 -4.29
C ARG A 157 -12.53 -12.37 -3.22
N ALA A 158 -12.96 -13.44 -2.56
CA ALA A 158 -13.97 -13.37 -1.51
C ALA A 158 -13.41 -12.70 -0.27
N VAL A 159 -12.17 -13.00 0.11
CA VAL A 159 -11.44 -12.33 1.19
C VAL A 159 -11.33 -10.83 0.93
N LEU A 160 -10.98 -10.43 -0.29
CA LEU A 160 -10.88 -9.02 -0.67
C LEU A 160 -12.25 -8.33 -0.67
N ALA A 161 -13.31 -9.01 -1.11
CA ALA A 161 -14.69 -8.48 -1.07
C ALA A 161 -15.17 -8.28 0.38
N ASP A 162 -14.83 -9.19 1.31
CA ASP A 162 -15.12 -9.04 2.73
C ASP A 162 -14.37 -7.85 3.36
N ILE A 163 -13.09 -7.66 3.00
CA ILE A 163 -12.29 -6.50 3.44
C ILE A 163 -12.91 -5.20 2.92
N ALA A 164 -13.28 -5.16 1.64
CA ALA A 164 -13.90 -4.00 1.03
C ALA A 164 -15.26 -3.66 1.69
N ALA A 165 -16.06 -4.67 2.01
CA ALA A 165 -17.34 -4.50 2.72
C ALA A 165 -17.14 -3.90 4.12
N ALA A 166 -16.13 -4.34 4.85
CA ALA A 166 -15.77 -3.75 6.14
C ALA A 166 -15.33 -2.28 6.02
N CYS A 167 -14.87 -1.86 4.83
CA CYS A 167 -14.52 -0.48 4.51
C CYS A 167 -15.68 0.31 3.87
N GLY A 168 -16.92 -0.23 3.85
CA GLY A 168 -18.12 0.46 3.37
C GLY A 168 -18.44 0.29 1.89
N MET A 169 -17.72 -0.57 1.16
CA MET A 169 -18.03 -0.91 -0.23
C MET A 169 -19.10 -2.00 -0.29
N GLU A 170 -19.83 -2.07 -1.41
CA GLU A 170 -20.85 -3.12 -1.59
C GLU A 170 -20.16 -4.45 -1.98
N ARG A 171 -20.26 -5.46 -1.10
CA ARG A 171 -19.54 -6.74 -1.20
C ARG A 171 -19.73 -7.46 -2.53
N GLU A 172 -21.01 -7.59 -2.96
CA GLU A 172 -21.33 -8.35 -4.17
C GLU A 172 -20.90 -7.62 -5.44
N ALA A 173 -20.91 -6.27 -5.43
CA ALA A 173 -20.38 -5.48 -6.54
C ALA A 173 -18.86 -5.65 -6.67
N VAL A 174 -18.15 -5.60 -5.54
CA VAL A 174 -16.69 -5.85 -5.50
C VAL A 174 -16.35 -7.27 -5.97
N LEU A 175 -17.10 -8.27 -5.51
CA LEU A 175 -16.89 -9.66 -5.92
C LEU A 175 -17.06 -9.83 -7.43
N ARG A 176 -18.18 -9.34 -7.99
CA ARG A 176 -18.41 -9.36 -9.45
C ARG A 176 -17.31 -8.64 -10.23
N TYR A 177 -16.85 -7.48 -9.72
CA TYR A 177 -15.74 -6.76 -10.33
C TYR A 177 -14.45 -7.59 -10.33
N LEU A 178 -14.08 -8.21 -9.20
CA LEU A 178 -12.88 -9.04 -9.09
C LEU A 178 -12.96 -10.34 -9.91
N GLU A 179 -14.15 -10.89 -10.13
CA GLU A 179 -14.38 -12.04 -11.01
C GLU A 179 -14.27 -11.66 -12.50
N SER A 180 -14.50 -10.42 -12.85
CA SER A 180 -14.29 -9.91 -14.21
C SER A 180 -12.80 -9.75 -14.54
N ALA A 181 -12.46 -9.41 -15.79
CA ALA A 181 -11.12 -9.02 -16.21
C ALA A 181 -10.86 -7.50 -16.06
N GLY A 182 -11.80 -6.75 -15.50
CA GLY A 182 -11.72 -5.29 -15.40
C GLY A 182 -10.42 -4.80 -14.77
N ASP A 183 -9.79 -3.81 -15.38
CA ASP A 183 -8.54 -3.14 -14.96
C ASP A 183 -7.30 -4.04 -14.79
N ALA A 184 -7.36 -5.33 -15.11
CA ALA A 184 -6.21 -6.23 -14.95
C ALA A 184 -4.99 -5.77 -15.75
N ASP A 185 -5.20 -5.39 -17.01
CA ASP A 185 -4.13 -4.94 -17.89
C ASP A 185 -3.65 -3.53 -17.53
N ALA A 186 -4.54 -2.65 -17.07
CA ALA A 186 -4.18 -1.32 -16.57
C ALA A 186 -3.27 -1.43 -15.34
N VAL A 187 -3.60 -2.31 -14.40
CA VAL A 187 -2.81 -2.56 -13.19
C VAL A 187 -1.44 -3.17 -13.53
N ARG A 188 -1.40 -4.19 -14.42
CA ARG A 188 -0.14 -4.77 -14.88
C ARG A 188 0.72 -3.73 -15.62
N GLY A 189 0.10 -2.92 -16.47
CA GLY A 189 0.76 -1.85 -17.22
C GLY A 189 1.37 -0.81 -16.29
N ALA A 190 0.65 -0.38 -15.25
CA ALA A 190 1.12 0.57 -14.25
C ALA A 190 2.31 0.02 -13.44
N ALA A 191 2.25 -1.25 -13.04
CA ALA A 191 3.38 -1.90 -12.34
C ALA A 191 4.62 -2.02 -13.25
N ALA A 192 4.43 -2.40 -14.51
CA ALA A 192 5.52 -2.46 -15.49
C ALA A 192 6.12 -1.07 -15.76
N GLU A 193 5.31 0.00 -15.78
CA GLU A 193 5.78 1.38 -15.91
C GLU A 193 6.67 1.79 -14.75
N ALA A 194 6.32 1.44 -13.51
CA ALA A 194 7.16 1.69 -12.33
C ALA A 194 8.56 1.06 -12.52
N GLY A 195 8.63 -0.19 -12.96
CA GLY A 195 9.90 -0.85 -13.26
C GLY A 195 10.70 -0.14 -14.37
N ARG A 196 10.04 0.29 -15.48
CA ARG A 196 10.70 1.05 -16.55
C ARG A 196 11.25 2.40 -16.08
N LYS A 197 10.65 3.01 -15.06
CA LYS A 197 11.13 4.25 -14.42
C LYS A 197 12.27 4.00 -13.42
N GLY A 198 12.78 2.76 -13.34
CA GLY A 198 13.90 2.40 -12.45
C GLY A 198 13.50 2.14 -11.01
N ILE A 199 12.22 1.98 -10.69
CA ILE A 199 11.77 1.59 -9.35
C ILE A 199 11.94 0.08 -9.21
N ASN A 200 12.96 -0.34 -8.46
CA ASN A 200 13.35 -1.73 -8.28
C ASN A 200 13.06 -2.27 -6.87
N GLY A 201 12.42 -1.47 -6.01
CA GLY A 201 12.08 -1.85 -4.65
C GLY A 201 11.00 -0.96 -4.07
N VAL A 202 10.27 -1.50 -3.12
CA VAL A 202 9.12 -0.85 -2.47
C VAL A 202 9.24 -0.96 -0.93
N PRO A 203 8.63 -0.01 -0.18
CA PRO A 203 7.83 1.13 -0.65
C PRO A 203 8.70 2.19 -1.33
N PHE A 204 8.10 2.93 -2.26
CA PHE A 204 8.75 4.05 -2.92
C PHE A 204 7.76 5.21 -3.01
N PHE A 205 8.16 6.40 -2.56
CA PHE A 205 7.30 7.57 -2.47
C PHE A 205 7.76 8.62 -3.47
N ILE A 206 6.82 9.24 -4.20
CA ILE A 206 7.10 10.30 -5.15
C ILE A 206 6.23 11.51 -4.79
N PHE A 207 6.86 12.63 -4.46
CA PHE A 207 6.20 13.86 -4.05
C PHE A 207 6.18 14.85 -5.23
N ASN A 208 5.00 15.32 -5.61
CA ASN A 208 4.76 16.26 -6.72
C ASN A 208 5.47 15.87 -8.04
N LYS A 209 5.69 14.56 -8.28
CA LYS A 209 6.43 14.02 -9.44
C LYS A 209 7.87 14.53 -9.58
N ARG A 210 8.48 15.04 -8.51
CA ARG A 210 9.80 15.73 -8.52
C ARG A 210 10.79 15.15 -7.52
N LEU A 211 10.35 14.85 -6.32
CA LEU A 211 11.20 14.34 -5.25
C LEU A 211 10.79 12.91 -4.93
N ALA A 212 11.76 12.04 -4.69
CA ALA A 212 11.50 10.65 -4.36
C ALA A 212 12.17 10.22 -3.05
N ALA A 213 11.54 9.30 -2.34
CA ALA A 213 12.09 8.63 -1.17
C ALA A 213 11.90 7.12 -1.31
N SER A 214 12.97 6.34 -1.14
CA SER A 214 12.97 4.89 -1.26
C SER A 214 13.00 4.23 0.12
N GLY A 215 12.25 3.14 0.29
CA GLY A 215 12.16 2.38 1.53
C GLY A 215 11.22 2.98 2.57
N ALA A 216 11.02 2.27 3.67
CA ALA A 216 10.17 2.69 4.78
C ALA A 216 10.87 3.78 5.61
N GLN A 217 11.02 4.96 5.02
CA GLN A 217 11.64 6.12 5.67
C GLN A 217 10.89 6.53 6.94
N ALA A 218 11.61 7.05 7.93
CA ALA A 218 11.00 7.57 9.15
C ALA A 218 10.02 8.72 8.87
N PRO A 219 8.98 8.93 9.70
CA PRO A 219 7.98 9.96 9.50
C PRO A 219 8.56 11.37 9.29
N GLN A 220 9.61 11.72 10.02
CA GLN A 220 10.29 13.02 9.92
C GLN A 220 10.97 13.20 8.56
N ALA A 221 11.55 12.12 8.00
CA ALA A 221 12.18 12.19 6.67
C ALA A 221 11.12 12.37 5.57
N LEU A 222 9.98 11.66 5.67
CA LEU A 222 8.85 11.85 4.75
C LEU A 222 8.27 13.25 4.87
N LEU A 223 8.09 13.78 6.09
CA LEU A 223 7.64 15.15 6.33
C LEU A 223 8.59 16.18 5.70
N GLN A 224 9.90 15.96 5.82
CA GLN A 224 10.87 16.85 5.19
C GLN A 224 10.79 16.81 3.65
N ALA A 225 10.58 15.62 3.07
CA ALA A 225 10.35 15.48 1.64
C ALA A 225 9.07 16.22 1.19
N MET A 226 7.98 16.14 1.98
CA MET A 226 6.75 16.89 1.74
C MET A 226 6.99 18.40 1.75
N ARG A 227 7.73 18.93 2.74
CA ARG A 227 8.11 20.36 2.81
C ARG A 227 8.90 20.81 1.59
N GLN A 228 9.90 20.03 1.19
CA GLN A 228 10.74 20.33 0.01
C GLN A 228 9.92 20.32 -1.29
N ALA A 229 9.05 19.30 -1.46
CA ALA A 229 8.20 19.19 -2.64
C ALA A 229 7.14 20.29 -2.73
N ALA A 230 6.66 20.77 -1.59
CA ALA A 230 5.69 21.86 -1.50
C ALA A 230 6.33 23.25 -1.71
N ALA A 231 7.57 23.44 -1.27
CA ALA A 231 8.32 24.70 -1.44
C ALA A 231 8.83 24.89 -2.87
N ALA A 232 9.05 23.79 -3.63
CA ALA A 232 9.40 23.87 -5.04
C ALA A 232 8.18 24.37 -5.84
N ALA A 233 8.13 25.67 -6.13
CA ALA A 233 7.04 26.30 -6.89
C ALA A 233 6.73 25.53 -8.19
N PRO A 234 5.47 25.51 -8.66
CA PRO A 234 5.16 24.99 -9.97
C PRO A 234 5.93 25.77 -11.02
N ALA A 235 6.63 25.03 -11.89
CA ALA A 235 7.25 25.60 -13.07
C ALA A 235 6.18 26.00 -14.08
#